data_f270fb702b7c66dce70c32db0d38cf38
#
_entry.id   f270fb702b7c66dce70c32db0d38cf38
#
_cell.length_a   1.000
_cell.length_b   1.000
_cell.length_c   1.000
_cell.angle_alpha   90.00
_cell.angle_beta   90.00
_cell.angle_gamma   90.00
#
_symmetry.space_group_name_H-M   'P 1'
#
loop_
_entity.id
_entity.type
_entity.pdbx_description
1 polymer ?
#
loop_
_entity_poly.entity_id
_entity_poly.type
_entity_poly.pdbx_seq_one_letter_code
_entity_poly.pdbx_strand_id
1 'polypeptide(L)'
;MAADVTLEGSMLDGAVQGADAVRAVIGGVRQLYDRQDFNFAGPWGDDGFIEDYTAEVGGKPLGAVHLITFNADGEAQHIAAHYRPLSSLMFFSRLLREKLAGAPYAERFLAGEA
;
A
#
# COMPACT_ATOMS: atom_id res chain seq x y z
N MET A 1 -3.15 -4.88 -13.47
CA MET A 1 -1.86 -5.21 -12.85
C MET A 1 -1.19 -6.34 -13.60
N ALA A 2 0.12 -6.26 -13.77
CA ALA A 2 0.87 -7.38 -14.32
C ALA A 2 0.80 -8.59 -13.39
N ALA A 3 0.90 -9.79 -13.94
CA ALA A 3 0.82 -11.02 -13.14
C ALA A 3 1.92 -11.10 -12.07
N ASP A 4 3.08 -10.55 -12.36
CA ASP A 4 4.26 -10.52 -11.48
C ASP A 4 4.51 -9.14 -10.84
N VAL A 5 3.47 -8.32 -10.71
CA VAL A 5 3.54 -7.01 -10.07
C VAL A 5 4.16 -7.10 -8.68
N THR A 6 4.92 -6.08 -8.30
CA THR A 6 5.49 -5.98 -6.96
C THR A 6 4.96 -4.76 -6.24
N LEU A 7 4.74 -4.91 -4.94
CA LEU A 7 4.37 -3.83 -4.04
C LEU A 7 5.41 -3.75 -2.94
N GLU A 8 6.00 -2.58 -2.77
CA GLU A 8 6.85 -2.30 -1.62
C GLU A 8 6.44 -0.96 -1.01
N GLY A 9 6.88 -0.70 0.20
CA GLY A 9 6.55 0.57 0.83
C GLY A 9 6.93 0.62 2.29
N SER A 10 6.67 1.78 2.88
CA SER A 10 7.11 2.08 4.23
C SER A 10 6.40 1.25 5.32
N MET A 11 5.27 0.63 5.01
CA MET A 11 4.56 -0.24 5.97
C MET A 11 4.93 -1.72 5.85
N LEU A 12 5.79 -2.06 4.89
CA LEU A 12 6.19 -3.43 4.59
C LEU A 12 7.67 -3.64 4.84
N ASP A 13 8.00 -4.75 5.45
CA ASP A 13 9.37 -5.21 5.57
C ASP A 13 9.64 -6.25 4.47
N GLY A 14 9.88 -5.75 3.26
CA GLY A 14 10.05 -6.56 2.06
C GLY A 14 8.87 -6.49 1.10
N ALA A 15 9.11 -6.81 -0.16
CA ALA A 15 8.10 -6.69 -1.21
C ALA A 15 7.07 -7.82 -1.14
N VAL A 16 5.84 -7.48 -1.54
CA VAL A 16 4.77 -8.45 -1.84
C VAL A 16 4.75 -8.61 -3.35
N GLN A 17 4.75 -9.82 -3.84
CA GLN A 17 4.84 -10.13 -5.26
C GLN A 17 3.64 -10.94 -5.74
N GLY A 18 3.17 -10.62 -6.93
CA GLY A 18 2.08 -11.30 -7.61
C GLY A 18 0.76 -10.55 -7.51
N ALA A 19 -0.01 -10.58 -8.59
CA ALA A 19 -1.24 -9.79 -8.70
C ALA A 19 -2.28 -10.12 -7.63
N ASP A 20 -2.47 -11.39 -7.31
CA ASP A 20 -3.46 -11.79 -6.32
C ASP A 20 -3.09 -11.30 -4.91
N ALA A 21 -1.80 -11.45 -4.53
CA ALA A 21 -1.32 -10.98 -3.25
C ALA A 21 -1.39 -9.45 -3.15
N VAL A 22 -0.97 -8.74 -4.18
CA VAL A 22 -1.00 -7.28 -4.22
C VAL A 22 -2.45 -6.76 -4.14
N ARG A 23 -3.38 -7.38 -4.87
CA ARG A 23 -4.80 -7.02 -4.77
C ARG A 23 -5.37 -7.22 -3.37
N ALA A 24 -4.98 -8.31 -2.72
CA ALA A 24 -5.43 -8.60 -1.36
C ALA A 24 -4.94 -7.54 -0.36
N VAL A 25 -3.68 -7.10 -0.49
CA VAL A 25 -3.13 -6.03 0.33
C VAL A 25 -3.86 -4.71 0.07
N ILE A 26 -4.00 -4.31 -1.18
CA ILE A 26 -4.68 -3.06 -1.55
C ILE A 26 -6.14 -3.07 -1.07
N GLY A 27 -6.83 -4.20 -1.23
CA GLY A 27 -8.20 -4.36 -0.75
C GLY A 27 -8.30 -4.22 0.77
N GLY A 28 -7.36 -4.81 1.50
CA GLY A 28 -7.27 -4.68 2.95
C GLY A 28 -7.03 -3.24 3.39
N VAL A 29 -6.15 -2.54 2.69
CA VAL A 29 -5.87 -1.10 2.91
C VAL A 29 -7.16 -0.29 2.79
N ARG A 30 -7.87 -0.45 1.68
CA ARG A 30 -9.11 0.30 1.44
C ARG A 30 -10.19 0.03 2.47
N GLN A 31 -10.30 -1.20 2.94
CA GLN A 31 -11.28 -1.57 3.97
C GLN A 31 -10.98 -0.97 5.33
N LEU A 32 -9.73 -0.62 5.61
CA LEU A 32 -9.33 -0.01 6.86
C LEU A 32 -9.45 1.52 6.86
N TYR A 33 -9.55 2.15 5.70
CA TYR A 33 -9.72 3.59 5.61
C TYR A 33 -11.12 4.01 6.05
N ASP A 34 -11.19 4.88 7.05
CA ASP A 34 -12.44 5.53 7.44
C ASP A 34 -12.79 6.66 6.47
N ARG A 35 -11.74 7.28 5.90
CA ARG A 35 -11.85 8.38 4.96
C ARG A 35 -10.61 8.42 4.08
N GLN A 36 -10.77 8.89 2.85
CA GLN A 36 -9.66 9.08 1.90
C GLN A 36 -9.95 10.29 1.02
N ASP A 37 -9.04 11.26 1.01
CA ASP A 37 -9.16 12.49 0.23
C ASP A 37 -7.92 12.68 -0.64
N PHE A 38 -8.09 12.66 -1.96
CA PHE A 38 -7.00 12.86 -2.89
C PHE A 38 -6.61 14.33 -2.99
N ASN A 39 -5.30 14.60 -2.87
CA ASN A 39 -4.71 15.91 -3.12
C ASN A 39 -4.27 16.02 -4.57
N PHE A 40 -3.76 14.93 -5.13
CA PHE A 40 -3.32 14.85 -6.51
C PHE A 40 -3.34 13.41 -6.99
N ALA A 41 -3.70 13.22 -8.27
CA ALA A 41 -3.52 11.94 -8.96
C ALA A 41 -3.26 12.25 -10.43
N GLY A 42 -2.20 11.71 -10.99
CA GLY A 42 -1.87 11.98 -12.38
C GLY A 42 -0.57 11.33 -12.86
N PRO A 43 -0.20 11.56 -14.13
CA PRO A 43 1.01 10.99 -14.70
C PRO A 43 2.28 11.46 -13.99
N TRP A 44 3.26 10.55 -13.92
CA TRP A 44 4.58 10.84 -13.40
C TRP A 44 5.61 10.22 -14.35
N GLY A 45 6.26 11.07 -15.15
CA GLY A 45 7.10 10.59 -16.23
C GLY A 45 6.28 9.93 -17.35
N ASP A 46 6.95 9.20 -18.24
CA ASP A 46 6.29 8.57 -19.38
C ASP A 46 5.58 7.26 -19.02
N ASP A 47 6.08 6.54 -18.00
CA ASP A 47 5.61 5.21 -17.65
C ASP A 47 5.06 5.12 -16.22
N GLY A 48 4.74 6.26 -15.61
CA GLY A 48 4.33 6.27 -14.21
C GLY A 48 3.05 7.02 -13.93
N PHE A 49 2.54 6.77 -12.72
CA PHE A 49 1.38 7.46 -12.17
C PHE A 49 1.65 7.71 -10.69
N ILE A 50 1.26 8.88 -10.21
CA ILE A 50 1.42 9.23 -8.80
C ILE A 50 0.05 9.51 -8.18
N GLU A 51 -0.15 9.02 -6.96
CA GLU A 51 -1.31 9.35 -6.14
C GLU A 51 -0.81 9.94 -4.83
N ASP A 52 -1.32 11.11 -4.47
CA ASP A 52 -1.05 11.76 -3.19
C ASP A 52 -2.39 11.99 -2.50
N TYR A 53 -2.56 11.43 -1.30
CA TYR A 53 -3.82 11.55 -0.57
C TYR A 53 -3.61 11.56 0.93
N THR A 54 -4.65 11.99 1.65
CA THR A 54 -4.77 11.83 3.09
C THR A 54 -5.88 10.85 3.40
N ALA A 55 -5.77 10.18 4.53
CA ALA A 55 -6.74 9.19 4.97
C ALA A 55 -6.82 9.17 6.50
N GLU A 56 -7.77 8.44 7.04
CA GLU A 56 -7.85 8.12 8.45
C GLU A 56 -8.02 6.63 8.63
N VAL A 57 -7.34 6.09 9.64
CA VAL A 57 -7.45 4.70 10.05
C VAL A 57 -7.61 4.66 11.57
N GLY A 58 -8.78 4.19 12.02
CA GLY A 58 -9.08 4.15 13.45
C GLY A 58 -8.97 5.51 14.12
N GLY A 59 -9.36 6.59 13.43
CA GLY A 59 -9.27 7.95 13.92
C GLY A 59 -7.88 8.57 13.82
N LYS A 60 -6.87 7.84 13.38
CA LYS A 60 -5.50 8.37 13.23
C LYS A 60 -5.27 8.91 11.82
N PRO A 61 -4.67 10.10 11.70
CA PRO A 61 -4.39 10.69 10.38
C PRO A 61 -3.26 9.95 9.67
N LEU A 62 -3.41 9.76 8.37
CA LEU A 62 -2.44 9.09 7.52
C LEU A 62 -2.29 9.87 6.22
N GLY A 63 -1.06 10.15 5.82
CA GLY A 63 -0.76 10.66 4.49
C GLY A 63 -0.08 9.59 3.66
N ALA A 64 -0.35 9.56 2.36
CA ALA A 64 0.22 8.56 1.47
C ALA A 64 0.62 9.16 0.14
N VAL A 65 1.73 8.67 -0.39
CA VAL A 65 2.15 8.89 -1.78
C VAL A 65 2.46 7.54 -2.39
N HIS A 66 1.77 7.21 -3.46
CA HIS A 66 2.01 5.98 -4.22
C HIS A 66 2.62 6.31 -5.57
N LEU A 67 3.71 5.64 -5.90
CA LEU A 67 4.35 5.72 -7.21
C LEU A 67 4.11 4.39 -7.93
N ILE A 68 3.41 4.46 -9.05
CA ILE A 68 3.06 3.29 -9.84
C ILE A 68 3.82 3.36 -11.15
N THR A 69 4.52 2.29 -11.50
CA THR A 69 5.24 2.17 -12.77
C THR A 69 4.55 1.14 -13.63
N PHE A 70 4.30 1.48 -14.89
CA PHE A 70 3.65 0.59 -15.86
C PHE A 70 4.68 -0.11 -16.72
N ASN A 71 4.36 -1.34 -17.15
CA ASN A 71 5.15 -2.08 -18.12
C ASN A 71 4.77 -1.67 -19.56
N ALA A 72 5.39 -2.32 -20.55
CA ALA A 72 5.15 -2.01 -21.97
C ALA A 72 3.71 -2.26 -22.41
N ASP A 73 2.98 -3.12 -21.69
CA ASP A 73 1.58 -3.41 -21.98
C ASP A 73 0.60 -2.47 -21.25
N GLY A 74 1.13 -1.47 -20.54
CA GLY A 74 0.31 -0.52 -19.79
C GLY A 74 -0.24 -1.05 -18.48
N GLU A 75 0.28 -2.18 -17.99
CA GLU A 75 -0.13 -2.76 -16.72
C GLU A 75 0.77 -2.29 -15.59
N ALA A 76 0.21 -2.11 -14.39
CA ALA A 76 1.00 -1.77 -13.21
C ALA A 76 1.98 -2.90 -12.91
N GLN A 77 3.28 -2.60 -12.95
CA GLN A 77 4.38 -3.53 -12.76
C GLN A 77 5.01 -3.40 -11.39
N HIS A 78 5.10 -2.17 -10.89
CA HIS A 78 5.69 -1.88 -9.58
C HIS A 78 4.91 -0.77 -8.91
N ILE A 79 4.64 -0.96 -7.62
CA ILE A 79 3.94 0.01 -6.78
C ILE A 79 4.81 0.27 -5.55
N ALA A 80 5.19 1.53 -5.36
CA ALA A 80 5.89 1.98 -4.16
C ALA A 80 4.94 2.83 -3.34
N ALA A 81 4.62 2.42 -2.12
CA ALA A 81 3.65 3.07 -1.25
C ALA A 81 4.37 3.69 -0.04
N HIS A 82 4.31 5.00 0.08
CA HIS A 82 4.96 5.75 1.16
C HIS A 82 3.92 6.39 2.06
N TYR A 83 4.00 6.11 3.35
CA TYR A 83 3.04 6.58 4.35
C TYR A 83 3.71 7.42 5.43
N ARG A 84 2.95 8.32 6.02
CA ARG A 84 3.36 9.20 7.13
C ARG A 84 2.18 9.50 8.04
N PRO A 85 2.33 9.95 9.30
CA PRO A 85 3.56 9.93 10.08
C PRO A 85 3.87 8.55 10.63
N LEU A 86 5.04 8.38 11.22
CA LEU A 86 5.53 7.09 11.70
C LEU A 86 4.56 6.37 12.65
N SER A 87 3.98 7.07 13.61
CA SER A 87 3.07 6.45 14.59
C SER A 87 1.81 5.89 13.92
N SER A 88 1.24 6.63 12.98
CA SER A 88 0.05 6.17 12.23
C SER A 88 0.40 5.00 11.32
N LEU A 89 1.56 5.06 10.67
CA LEU A 89 2.06 3.98 9.83
C LEU A 89 2.26 2.69 10.62
N MET A 90 2.84 2.76 11.79
CA MET A 90 3.07 1.58 12.63
C MET A 90 1.74 0.94 13.06
N PHE A 91 0.79 1.75 13.47
CA PHE A 91 -0.55 1.31 13.83
C PHE A 91 -1.24 0.64 12.63
N PHE A 92 -1.20 1.27 11.48
CA PHE A 92 -1.79 0.77 10.25
C PHE A 92 -1.19 -0.56 9.80
N SER A 93 0.14 -0.67 9.85
CA SER A 93 0.85 -1.90 9.49
C SER A 93 0.44 -3.07 10.39
N ARG A 94 0.29 -2.85 11.70
CA ARG A 94 -0.18 -3.87 12.64
C ARG A 94 -1.60 -4.32 12.34
N LEU A 95 -2.49 -3.38 12.03
CA LEU A 95 -3.87 -3.72 11.66
C LEU A 95 -3.93 -4.56 10.38
N LEU A 96 -3.10 -4.24 9.40
CA LEU A 96 -3.02 -5.02 8.16
C LEU A 96 -2.50 -6.42 8.40
N ARG A 97 -1.51 -6.58 9.27
CA ARG A 97 -1.03 -7.92 9.64
C ARG A 97 -2.13 -8.77 10.26
N GLU A 98 -2.92 -8.21 11.15
CA GLU A 98 -4.06 -8.90 11.75
C GLU A 98 -5.12 -9.27 10.71
N LYS A 99 -5.46 -8.30 9.85
CA LYS A 99 -6.48 -8.48 8.83
C LYS A 99 -6.11 -9.55 7.80
N LEU A 100 -4.82 -9.63 7.45
CA LEU A 100 -4.29 -10.55 6.45
C LEU A 100 -3.65 -11.79 7.07
N ALA A 101 -3.91 -12.05 8.35
CA ALA A 101 -3.37 -13.20 9.05
C ALA A 101 -3.70 -14.50 8.33
N GLY A 102 -2.72 -15.40 8.24
CA GLY A 102 -2.82 -16.66 7.52
C GLY A 102 -2.30 -16.60 6.09
N ALA A 103 -2.19 -15.42 5.50
CA ALA A 103 -1.57 -15.26 4.18
C ALA A 103 -0.04 -15.26 4.32
N PRO A 104 0.70 -15.80 3.33
CA PRO A 104 2.17 -15.84 3.39
C PRO A 104 2.81 -14.45 3.55
N TYR A 105 2.24 -13.45 2.89
CA TYR A 105 2.77 -12.07 2.92
C TYR A 105 2.40 -11.29 4.19
N ALA A 106 1.60 -11.85 5.09
CA ALA A 106 1.26 -11.18 6.36
C ALA A 106 2.51 -10.88 7.19
N GLU A 107 3.56 -11.69 7.05
CA GLU A 107 4.84 -11.47 7.74
C GLU A 107 5.59 -10.22 7.29
N ARG A 108 5.22 -9.62 6.16
CA ARG A 108 5.82 -8.36 5.68
C ARG A 108 5.35 -7.15 6.47
N PHE A 109 4.25 -7.27 7.20
CA PHE A 109 3.71 -6.20 8.04
C PHE A 109 4.26 -6.28 9.45
N LEU A 110 4.21 -5.15 10.17
CA LEU A 110 4.71 -5.05 11.52
C LEU A 110 3.95 -5.98 12.46
N ALA A 111 4.69 -6.82 13.17
CA ALA A 111 4.11 -7.67 14.21
C ALA A 111 3.54 -6.83 15.35
N GLY A 112 2.48 -7.31 15.97
CA GLY A 112 2.00 -6.76 17.22
C GLY A 112 3.08 -6.86 18.31
N GLU A 113 2.90 -6.14 19.39
CA GLU A 113 3.81 -6.23 20.52
C GLU A 113 3.76 -7.63 21.12
N ALA A 114 4.94 -8.14 21.36
CA ALA A 114 5.08 -9.44 22.02
C ALA A 114 4.69 -9.33 23.50
#